data_679a1dd79795157b02c04ad20569b774
#
_entry.id   679a1dd79795157b02c04ad20569b774
#
_cell.length_a   1.000
_cell.length_b   1.000
_cell.length_c   1.000
_cell.angle_alpha   90.00
_cell.angle_beta   90.00
_cell.angle_gamma   90.00
#
_symmetry.space_group_name_H-M   'P 1'
#
loop_
_entity.id
_entity.type
_entity.pdbx_description
1 polymer ?
#
loop_
_entity_poly.entity_id
_entity_poly.type
_entity_poly.pdbx_seq_one_letter_code
_entity_poly.pdbx_strand_id
1 'polypeptide(L)'
;ACCEYAKVRVQFGKPIASFEMVQAMIADMAMKVEGARLLVHRACWMKDQGMDFSREAAIAKCNASDVAMQVTTDAVQVMGGYGYIKEYPVEKYMRDAKIMQIYEGTNQIQRLVIANKTLY
;
A
#
# COMPACT_ATOMS: atom_id res chain seq x y z
N ALA A 1 6.82 10.29 5.29
CA ALA A 1 8.07 10.57 4.56
C ALA A 1 7.76 11.28 3.24
N CYS A 2 7.11 10.63 2.28
CA CYS A 2 6.85 11.16 0.93
C CYS A 2 6.12 12.52 0.96
N CYS A 3 5.00 12.64 1.71
CA CYS A 3 4.22 13.89 1.79
C CYS A 3 5.05 15.04 2.39
N GLU A 4 5.83 14.79 3.43
CA GLU A 4 6.68 15.82 4.03
C GLU A 4 7.80 16.24 3.09
N TYR A 5 8.41 15.30 2.37
CA TYR A 5 9.38 15.61 1.35
C TYR A 5 8.78 16.50 0.24
N ALA A 6 7.57 16.17 -0.25
CA ALA A 6 6.91 16.93 -1.30
C ALA A 6 6.63 18.39 -0.91
N LYS A 7 6.40 18.68 0.37
CA LYS A 7 6.17 20.05 0.88
C LYS A 7 7.45 20.90 0.90
N VAL A 8 8.61 20.27 1.06
CA VAL A 8 9.88 21.00 1.23
C VAL A 8 10.79 20.98 0.00
N ARG A 9 10.64 19.95 -0.85
CA ARG A 9 11.43 19.84 -2.09
C ARG A 9 10.98 20.87 -3.12
N VAL A 10 11.89 21.75 -3.52
CA VAL A 10 11.62 22.79 -4.52
C VAL A 10 12.13 22.34 -5.90
N GLN A 11 11.29 22.46 -6.91
CA GLN A 11 11.62 22.36 -8.33
C GLN A 11 10.83 23.43 -9.11
N PHE A 12 11.42 23.96 -10.16
CA PHE A 12 10.81 25.03 -10.97
C PHE A 12 10.29 26.20 -10.11
N GLY A 13 11.03 26.56 -9.05
CA GLY A 13 10.74 27.71 -8.20
C GLY A 13 9.64 27.52 -7.15
N LYS A 14 9.09 26.31 -6.98
CA LYS A 14 8.04 26.02 -5.99
C LYS A 14 8.12 24.61 -5.43
N PRO A 15 7.52 24.34 -4.23
CA PRO A 15 7.45 23.00 -3.69
C PRO A 15 6.77 22.01 -4.67
N ILE A 16 7.28 20.78 -4.76
CA ILE A 16 6.71 19.79 -5.69
C ILE A 16 5.28 19.41 -5.30
N ALA A 17 4.86 19.57 -4.06
CA ALA A 17 3.47 19.39 -3.62
C ALA A 17 2.48 20.34 -4.32
N SER A 18 2.95 21.41 -4.99
CA SER A 18 2.10 22.34 -5.74
C SER A 18 1.84 21.92 -7.19
N PHE A 19 2.44 20.82 -7.66
CA PHE A 19 2.19 20.29 -8.99
C PHE A 19 1.04 19.30 -8.98
N GLU A 20 0.07 19.47 -9.88
CA GLU A 20 -1.15 18.64 -9.93
C GLU A 20 -0.84 17.15 -10.12
N MET A 21 0.18 16.80 -10.91
CA MET A 21 0.58 15.39 -11.09
C MET A 21 1.07 14.75 -9.78
N VAL A 22 1.80 15.51 -8.94
CA VAL A 22 2.26 15.04 -7.63
C VAL A 22 1.08 14.93 -6.66
N GLN A 23 0.17 15.91 -6.70
CA GLN A 23 -1.05 15.89 -5.89
C GLN A 23 -1.93 14.68 -6.22
N ALA A 24 -2.11 14.38 -7.52
CA ALA A 24 -2.87 13.21 -7.96
C ALA A 24 -2.24 11.90 -7.45
N MET A 25 -0.92 11.73 -7.57
CA MET A 25 -0.23 10.55 -7.04
C MET A 25 -0.42 10.40 -5.52
N ILE A 26 -0.32 11.50 -4.77
CA ILE A 26 -0.51 11.47 -3.31
C ILE A 26 -1.97 11.13 -2.95
N ALA A 27 -2.94 11.67 -3.69
CA ALA A 27 -4.36 11.37 -3.48
C ALA A 27 -4.67 9.89 -3.76
N ASP A 28 -4.14 9.34 -4.85
CA ASP A 28 -4.30 7.92 -5.19
C ASP A 28 -3.70 7.00 -4.12
N MET A 29 -2.50 7.33 -3.63
CA MET A 29 -1.87 6.61 -2.53
C MET A 29 -2.73 6.64 -1.26
N ALA A 30 -3.29 7.81 -0.91
CA ALA A 30 -4.13 7.97 0.28
C ALA A 30 -5.41 7.12 0.17
N MET A 31 -6.11 7.16 -0.97
CA MET A 31 -7.32 6.36 -1.21
C MET A 31 -7.04 4.86 -1.09
N LYS A 32 -5.95 4.38 -1.70
CA LYS A 32 -5.54 2.97 -1.64
C LYS A 32 -5.25 2.53 -0.21
N VAL A 33 -4.50 3.32 0.55
CA VAL A 33 -4.17 3.01 1.97
C VAL A 33 -5.42 2.94 2.82
N GLU A 34 -6.36 3.88 2.67
CA GLU A 34 -7.62 3.86 3.44
C GLU A 34 -8.47 2.63 3.09
N GLY A 35 -8.61 2.31 1.81
CA GLY A 35 -9.33 1.10 1.39
C GLY A 35 -8.72 -0.18 1.97
N ALA A 36 -7.39 -0.32 1.91
CA ALA A 36 -6.68 -1.46 2.46
C ALA A 36 -6.85 -1.55 3.99
N ARG A 37 -6.76 -0.42 4.70
CA ARG A 37 -6.95 -0.34 6.16
C ARG A 37 -8.34 -0.82 6.57
N LEU A 38 -9.39 -0.37 5.88
CA LEU A 38 -10.75 -0.78 6.16
C LEU A 38 -10.97 -2.29 5.96
N LEU A 39 -10.38 -2.89 4.94
CA LEU A 39 -10.44 -4.33 4.72
C LEU A 39 -9.77 -5.12 5.87
N VAL A 40 -8.60 -4.66 6.33
CA VAL A 40 -7.92 -5.26 7.48
C VAL A 40 -8.77 -5.12 8.75
N HIS A 41 -9.29 -3.92 9.03
CA HIS A 41 -10.15 -3.68 10.20
C HIS A 41 -11.40 -4.56 10.16
N ARG A 42 -12.03 -4.73 8.98
CA ARG A 42 -13.18 -5.62 8.82
C ARG A 42 -12.83 -7.07 9.17
N ALA A 43 -11.73 -7.60 8.68
CA ALA A 43 -11.31 -8.96 8.98
C ALA A 43 -11.03 -9.15 10.49
N CYS A 44 -10.35 -8.19 11.12
CA CYS A 44 -10.09 -8.20 12.55
C CYS A 44 -11.40 -8.17 13.36
N TRP A 45 -12.32 -7.27 13.02
CA TRP A 45 -13.62 -7.16 13.68
C TRP A 45 -14.41 -8.47 13.60
N MET A 46 -14.47 -9.09 12.42
CA MET A 46 -15.16 -10.37 12.23
C MET A 46 -14.56 -11.47 13.11
N LYS A 47 -13.21 -11.51 13.21
CA LYS A 47 -12.50 -12.42 14.10
C LYS A 47 -12.91 -12.20 15.56
N ASP A 48 -12.94 -10.95 16.00
CA ASP A 48 -13.29 -10.58 17.40
C ASP A 48 -14.75 -10.92 17.74
N GLN A 49 -15.65 -10.94 16.74
CA GLN A 49 -17.04 -11.38 16.89
C GLN A 49 -17.23 -12.90 16.78
N GLY A 50 -16.16 -13.68 16.60
CA GLY A 50 -16.25 -15.13 16.44
C GLY A 50 -16.88 -15.61 15.13
N MET A 51 -16.94 -14.75 14.12
CA MET A 51 -17.46 -15.06 12.79
C MET A 51 -16.44 -15.83 11.95
N ASP A 52 -16.87 -16.58 10.93
CA ASP A 52 -15.94 -17.06 9.88
C ASP A 52 -15.42 -15.83 9.11
N PHE A 53 -14.13 -15.61 9.14
CA PHE A 53 -13.44 -14.50 8.51
C PHE A 53 -12.37 -14.94 7.51
N SER A 54 -12.34 -16.21 7.16
CA SER A 54 -11.30 -16.80 6.31
C SER A 54 -11.19 -16.10 4.96
N ARG A 55 -12.34 -15.81 4.34
CA ARG A 55 -12.42 -15.06 3.08
C ARG A 55 -11.95 -13.63 3.22
N GLU A 56 -12.40 -12.95 4.25
CA GLU A 56 -12.06 -11.54 4.52
C GLU A 56 -10.59 -11.38 4.91
N ALA A 57 -10.02 -12.33 5.64
CA ALA A 57 -8.58 -12.35 5.92
C ALA A 57 -7.74 -12.50 4.64
N ALA A 58 -8.14 -13.40 3.74
CA ALA A 58 -7.48 -13.58 2.45
C ALA A 58 -7.59 -12.31 1.57
N ILE A 59 -8.77 -11.67 1.53
CA ILE A 59 -8.99 -10.40 0.83
C ILE A 59 -8.10 -9.31 1.42
N ALA A 60 -8.10 -9.16 2.74
CA ALA A 60 -7.32 -8.13 3.44
C ALA A 60 -5.82 -8.30 3.19
N LYS A 61 -5.29 -9.52 3.34
CA LYS A 61 -3.87 -9.82 3.11
C LYS A 61 -3.47 -9.56 1.65
N CYS A 62 -4.25 -10.05 0.70
CA CYS A 62 -3.96 -9.90 -0.72
C CYS A 62 -4.01 -8.42 -1.15
N ASN A 63 -5.09 -7.71 -0.80
CA ASN A 63 -5.25 -6.30 -1.15
C ASN A 63 -4.22 -5.41 -0.47
N ALA A 64 -4.04 -5.54 0.86
CA ALA A 64 -3.13 -4.67 1.60
C ALA A 64 -1.68 -4.83 1.15
N SER A 65 -1.23 -6.04 0.83
CA SER A 65 0.13 -6.26 0.33
C SER A 65 0.34 -5.77 -1.11
N ASP A 66 -0.66 -5.89 -1.99
CA ASP A 66 -0.61 -5.31 -3.34
C ASP A 66 -0.59 -3.77 -3.26
N VAL A 67 -1.43 -3.18 -2.40
CA VAL A 67 -1.45 -1.73 -2.14
C VAL A 67 -0.13 -1.25 -1.53
N ALA A 68 0.43 -1.97 -0.55
CA ALA A 68 1.71 -1.61 0.06
C ALA A 68 2.83 -1.55 -1.00
N MET A 69 2.90 -2.54 -1.89
CA MET A 69 3.90 -2.56 -2.97
C MET A 69 3.70 -1.37 -3.92
N GLN A 70 2.46 -1.08 -4.32
CA GLN A 70 2.16 0.02 -5.22
C GLN A 70 2.47 1.38 -4.59
N VAL A 71 1.96 1.63 -3.38
CA VAL A 71 2.13 2.91 -2.68
C VAL A 71 3.60 3.19 -2.36
N THR A 72 4.37 2.18 -1.98
CA THR A 72 5.81 2.38 -1.71
C THR A 72 6.59 2.64 -3.00
N THR A 73 6.22 2.02 -4.11
CA THR A 73 6.79 2.31 -5.43
C THR A 73 6.46 3.74 -5.87
N ASP A 74 5.20 4.17 -5.73
CA ASP A 74 4.76 5.53 -6.06
C ASP A 74 5.45 6.57 -5.15
N ALA A 75 5.70 6.25 -3.88
CA ALA A 75 6.44 7.11 -2.96
C ALA A 75 7.89 7.32 -3.40
N VAL A 76 8.56 6.29 -3.89
CA VAL A 76 9.89 6.42 -4.51
C VAL A 76 9.80 7.34 -5.73
N GLN A 77 8.78 7.16 -6.57
CA GLN A 77 8.59 7.98 -7.78
C GLN A 77 8.37 9.46 -7.45
N VAL A 78 7.54 9.79 -6.44
CA VAL A 78 7.31 11.18 -5.99
C VAL A 78 8.59 11.81 -5.46
N MET A 79 9.44 11.05 -4.76
CA MET A 79 10.71 11.55 -4.24
C MET A 79 11.84 11.59 -5.28
N GLY A 80 11.63 10.93 -6.44
CA GLY A 80 12.61 10.88 -7.52
C GLY A 80 13.93 10.24 -7.08
N GLY A 81 15.06 10.76 -7.51
CA GLY A 81 16.38 10.21 -7.17
C GLY A 81 16.63 10.08 -5.66
N TYR A 82 16.10 11.00 -4.85
CA TYR A 82 16.21 10.91 -3.40
C TYR A 82 15.38 9.77 -2.78
N GLY A 83 14.31 9.34 -3.43
CA GLY A 83 13.55 8.15 -3.00
C GLY A 83 14.28 6.84 -3.27
N TYR A 84 15.27 6.84 -4.17
CA TYR A 84 16.02 5.65 -4.57
C TYR A 84 17.25 5.38 -3.72
N ILE A 85 17.78 6.39 -3.02
CA ILE A 85 19.01 6.28 -2.21
C ILE A 85 18.71 5.89 -0.77
N LYS A 86 19.68 5.26 -0.10
CA LYS A 86 19.50 4.68 1.25
C LYS A 86 19.37 5.68 2.38
N GLU A 87 19.75 6.93 2.14
CA GLU A 87 19.62 8.04 3.08
C GLU A 87 18.15 8.40 3.37
N TYR A 88 17.23 7.96 2.51
CA TYR A 88 15.78 8.10 2.69
C TYR A 88 15.13 6.73 2.85
N PRO A 89 14.09 6.58 3.71
CA PRO A 89 13.58 5.26 4.07
C PRO A 89 12.68 4.60 3.01
N VAL A 90 12.21 5.34 2.00
CA VAL A 90 11.16 4.83 1.10
C VAL A 90 11.64 3.69 0.19
N GLU A 91 12.93 3.67 -0.21
CA GLU A 91 13.50 2.56 -0.96
C GLU A 91 13.45 1.25 -0.16
N LYS A 92 13.72 1.35 1.15
CA LYS A 92 13.62 0.20 2.05
C LYS A 92 12.17 -0.26 2.19
N TYR A 93 11.23 0.65 2.35
CA TYR A 93 9.82 0.30 2.44
C TYR A 93 9.31 -0.41 1.18
N MET A 94 9.77 -0.01 0.00
CA MET A 94 9.43 -0.69 -1.26
C MET A 94 9.98 -2.13 -1.28
N ARG A 95 11.23 -2.35 -0.85
CA ARG A 95 11.83 -3.69 -0.74
C ARG A 95 11.10 -4.55 0.29
N ASP A 96 10.80 -3.98 1.46
CA ASP A 96 10.09 -4.68 2.53
C ASP A 96 8.64 -5.00 2.15
N ALA A 97 7.96 -4.13 1.40
CA ALA A 97 6.59 -4.38 0.93
C ALA A 97 6.50 -5.63 0.04
N LYS A 98 7.56 -5.96 -0.71
CA LYS A 98 7.54 -7.10 -1.62
C LYS A 98 7.36 -8.43 -0.91
N ILE A 99 7.97 -8.64 0.26
CA ILE A 99 7.84 -9.90 0.98
C ILE A 99 6.39 -10.16 1.44
N MET A 100 5.62 -9.10 1.67
CA MET A 100 4.22 -9.21 2.10
C MET A 100 3.32 -9.86 1.03
N GLN A 101 3.70 -9.79 -0.24
CA GLN A 101 3.00 -10.50 -1.32
C GLN A 101 3.37 -12.00 -1.40
N ILE A 102 4.42 -12.42 -0.72
CA ILE A 102 5.03 -13.76 -0.86
C ILE A 102 4.73 -14.63 0.33
N TYR A 103 5.02 -14.15 1.56
CA TYR A 103 4.92 -14.95 2.78
C TYR A 103 3.46 -15.17 3.23
N GLU A 104 3.27 -16.11 4.18
CA GLU A 104 1.97 -16.47 4.75
C GLU A 104 0.91 -16.83 3.69
N GLY A 105 1.37 -17.51 2.65
CA GLY A 105 0.61 -17.78 1.44
C GLY A 105 0.73 -16.64 0.43
N THR A 106 1.29 -16.96 -0.74
CA THR A 106 1.44 -15.96 -1.81
C THR A 106 0.11 -15.33 -2.18
N ASN A 107 0.13 -14.13 -2.76
CA ASN A 107 -1.11 -13.49 -3.21
C ASN A 107 -1.85 -14.29 -4.30
N GLN A 108 -1.16 -15.17 -5.02
CA GLN A 108 -1.78 -16.14 -5.93
C GLN A 108 -2.61 -17.17 -5.15
N ILE A 109 -2.04 -17.72 -4.06
CA ILE A 109 -2.76 -18.67 -3.18
C ILE A 109 -3.94 -17.97 -2.48
N GLN A 110 -3.76 -16.73 -2.01
CA GLN A 110 -4.87 -15.97 -1.42
C GLN A 110 -6.05 -15.81 -2.39
N ARG A 111 -5.77 -15.58 -3.69
CA ARG A 111 -6.81 -15.50 -4.73
C ARG A 111 -7.58 -16.81 -4.90
N LEU A 112 -6.91 -17.96 -4.78
CA LEU A 112 -7.59 -19.26 -4.78
C LEU A 112 -8.50 -19.43 -3.55
N VAL A 113 -8.04 -19.03 -2.37
CA VAL A 113 -8.87 -19.05 -1.15
C VAL A 113 -10.10 -18.16 -1.31
N ILE A 114 -9.92 -16.92 -1.81
CA ILE A 114 -11.01 -15.97 -2.04
C ILE A 114 -12.03 -16.55 -3.03
N ALA A 115 -11.55 -17.08 -4.16
CA ALA A 115 -12.41 -17.64 -5.19
C ALA A 115 -13.22 -18.82 -4.65
N ASN A 116 -12.57 -19.77 -3.97
CA ASN A 116 -13.23 -20.93 -3.37
C ASN A 116 -14.33 -20.50 -2.39
N LYS A 117 -13.98 -19.63 -1.42
CA LYS A 117 -14.93 -19.15 -0.41
C LYS A 117 -16.02 -18.20 -0.95
N THR A 118 -15.91 -17.76 -2.20
CA THR A 118 -16.95 -16.95 -2.85
C THR A 118 -17.90 -17.80 -3.68
N LEU A 119 -17.40 -18.90 -4.23
CA LEU A 119 -18.17 -19.78 -5.13
C LEU A 119 -18.90 -20.90 -4.37
N TYR A 120 -18.34 -21.33 -3.24
CA TYR A 120 -18.83 -22.48 -2.44
C TYR A 120 -18.92 -22.14 -0.95
#